data_69eaf1fc41cddf0b5b8ddcea672ad4de
#
_entry.id   69eaf1fc41cddf0b5b8ddcea672ad4de
#
_cell.length_a   1.000
_cell.length_b   1.000
_cell.length_c   1.000
_cell.angle_alpha   90.00
_cell.angle_beta   90.00
_cell.angle_gamma   90.00
#
_symmetry.space_group_name_H-M   'P 1'
#
loop_
_entity.id
_entity.type
_entity.pdbx_description
1 polymer ?
#
loop_
_entity_poly.entity_id
_entity_poly.type
_entity_poly.pdbx_seq_one_letter_code
_entity_poly.pdbx_strand_id
1 'polypeptide(L)'
;EVFESGARLPRKVDAVIESVGASTWSHSVKSVRPGGTIAICGATTGDQPGAELTRIFFQDIRVQGNTMGSREDFARLLKFVEHADLHPVIDSAYAIDDARLAFSKIVNGDVFGKIMLHI
;
A
#
# COMPACT_ATOMS: atom_id res chain seq x y z
N GLU A 1 -11.13 -11.79 -1.21
CA GLU A 1 -10.25 -12.78 -1.86
C GLU A 1 -8.81 -12.29 -1.79
N VAL A 2 -7.86 -13.21 -1.59
CA VAL A 2 -6.43 -12.93 -1.55
C VAL A 2 -5.76 -13.68 -2.69
N PHE A 3 -4.83 -13.02 -3.37
CA PHE A 3 -4.05 -13.57 -4.48
C PHE A 3 -2.56 -13.32 -4.23
N GLU A 4 -1.71 -14.15 -4.80
CA GLU A 4 -0.28 -13.91 -4.80
C GLU A 4 0.07 -12.61 -5.55
N SER A 5 1.12 -11.95 -5.12
CA SER A 5 1.60 -10.72 -5.77
C SER A 5 1.93 -10.98 -7.25
N GLY A 6 1.39 -10.15 -8.14
CA GLY A 6 1.54 -10.30 -9.58
C GLY A 6 0.65 -11.35 -10.25
N ALA A 7 -0.15 -12.09 -9.50
CA ALA A 7 -1.08 -13.06 -10.07
C ALA A 7 -2.14 -12.39 -10.94
N ARG A 8 -2.57 -13.07 -11.99
CA ARG A 8 -3.69 -12.61 -12.82
C ARG A 8 -4.99 -12.68 -12.02
N LEU A 9 -5.61 -11.52 -11.82
CA LEU A 9 -6.90 -11.45 -11.14
C LEU A 9 -8.04 -12.03 -12.00
N PRO A 10 -9.03 -12.69 -11.39
CA PRO A 10 -10.19 -13.25 -12.13
C PRO A 10 -11.05 -12.17 -12.79
N ARG A 11 -11.05 -10.97 -12.22
CA ARG A 11 -11.73 -9.77 -12.76
C ARG A 11 -10.91 -8.53 -12.51
N LYS A 12 -11.16 -7.50 -13.31
CA LYS A 12 -10.58 -6.18 -13.08
C LYS A 12 -11.14 -5.53 -11.81
N VAL A 13 -10.34 -4.70 -11.16
CA VAL A 13 -10.74 -3.97 -9.96
C VAL A 13 -11.07 -2.51 -10.27
N ASP A 14 -11.92 -1.90 -9.46
CA ASP A 14 -12.33 -0.49 -9.61
C ASP A 14 -11.19 0.48 -9.30
N ALA A 15 -10.39 0.13 -8.30
CA ALA A 15 -9.24 0.92 -7.89
C ALA A 15 -8.08 0.04 -7.41
N VAL A 16 -6.88 0.59 -7.52
CA VAL A 16 -5.64 0.01 -7.00
C VAL A 16 -5.00 1.03 -6.05
N ILE A 17 -4.55 0.58 -4.89
CA ILE A 17 -3.67 1.36 -4.01
C ILE A 17 -2.24 0.88 -4.29
N GLU A 18 -1.42 1.77 -4.85
CA GLU A 18 -0.04 1.46 -5.24
C GLU A 18 0.94 2.14 -4.28
N SER A 19 1.68 1.33 -3.55
CA SER A 19 2.68 1.79 -2.57
C SER A 19 4.08 1.22 -2.83
N VAL A 20 4.21 0.32 -3.79
CA VAL A 20 5.41 -0.49 -4.03
C VAL A 20 6.26 0.07 -5.17
N GLY A 21 5.63 0.49 -6.26
CA GLY A 21 6.32 1.15 -7.37
C GLY A 21 6.78 0.19 -8.47
N ALA A 22 8.05 0.26 -8.85
CA ALA A 22 8.55 -0.35 -10.09
C ALA A 22 8.21 -1.85 -10.25
N SER A 23 8.26 -2.63 -9.18
CA SER A 23 8.01 -4.08 -9.25
C SER A 23 6.53 -4.45 -9.42
N THR A 24 5.59 -3.58 -9.05
CA THR A 24 4.15 -3.85 -9.11
C THR A 24 3.39 -2.99 -10.11
N TRP A 25 3.96 -1.89 -10.57
CA TRP A 25 3.30 -0.92 -11.43
C TRP A 25 2.61 -1.52 -12.65
N SER A 26 3.34 -2.35 -13.42
CA SER A 26 2.76 -2.99 -14.61
C SER A 26 1.57 -3.88 -14.28
N HIS A 27 1.62 -4.58 -13.15
CA HIS A 27 0.49 -5.37 -12.65
C HIS A 27 -0.69 -4.47 -12.26
N SER A 28 -0.43 -3.37 -11.56
CA SER A 28 -1.44 -2.38 -11.14
C SER A 28 -2.19 -1.81 -12.34
N VAL A 29 -1.47 -1.35 -13.38
CA VAL A 29 -2.07 -0.82 -14.61
C VAL A 29 -2.86 -1.89 -15.38
N LYS A 30 -2.44 -3.15 -15.32
CA LYS A 30 -3.16 -4.28 -15.97
C LYS A 30 -4.38 -4.73 -15.17
N SER A 31 -4.40 -4.52 -13.88
CA SER A 31 -5.44 -5.01 -12.98
C SER A 31 -6.65 -4.08 -12.87
N VAL A 32 -6.45 -2.77 -13.02
CA VAL A 32 -7.54 -1.79 -12.97
C VAL A 32 -8.43 -1.87 -14.21
N ARG A 33 -9.76 -1.69 -14.05
CA ARG A 33 -10.70 -1.66 -15.15
C ARG A 33 -10.63 -0.34 -15.93
N PRO A 34 -11.16 -0.29 -17.16
CA PRO A 34 -11.37 0.98 -17.85
C PRO A 34 -12.15 1.98 -17.00
N GLY A 35 -11.72 3.24 -16.99
CA GLY A 35 -12.28 4.30 -16.16
C GLY A 35 -11.95 4.19 -14.66
N GLY A 36 -11.16 3.20 -14.25
CA GLY A 36 -10.76 3.00 -12.86
C GLY A 36 -9.62 3.92 -12.42
N THR A 37 -9.21 3.79 -11.15
CA THR A 37 -8.22 4.69 -10.54
C THR A 37 -7.07 3.91 -9.93
N ILE A 38 -5.84 4.41 -10.12
CA ILE A 38 -4.66 3.98 -9.40
C ILE A 38 -4.26 5.10 -8.45
N ALA A 39 -4.35 4.87 -7.15
CA ALA A 39 -3.92 5.80 -6.11
C ALA A 39 -2.51 5.45 -5.65
N ILE A 40 -1.54 6.30 -5.96
CA ILE A 40 -0.13 6.10 -5.62
C ILE A 40 0.16 6.79 -4.29
N CYS A 41 0.70 6.06 -3.33
CA CYS A 41 1.15 6.59 -2.04
C CYS A 41 2.57 6.18 -1.66
N GLY A 42 3.31 5.51 -2.54
CA GLY A 42 4.70 5.12 -2.32
C GLY A 42 5.32 4.44 -3.53
N ALA A 43 6.64 4.27 -3.49
CA ALA A 43 7.43 3.64 -4.55
C ALA A 43 8.68 2.94 -3.97
N THR A 44 8.46 2.03 -3.01
CA THR A 44 9.53 1.42 -2.21
C THR A 44 10.50 0.56 -3.00
N THR A 45 10.09 0.07 -4.19
CA THR A 45 10.95 -0.74 -5.08
C THR A 45 11.51 0.04 -6.27
N GLY A 46 11.28 1.35 -6.30
CA GLY A 46 11.74 2.26 -7.35
C GLY A 46 10.61 3.14 -7.89
N ASP A 47 10.96 4.36 -8.27
CA ASP A 47 10.05 5.44 -8.66
C ASP A 47 9.97 5.68 -10.17
N GLN A 48 10.69 4.91 -10.98
CA GLN A 48 10.79 5.07 -12.43
C GLN A 48 10.34 3.82 -13.21
N PRO A 49 9.12 3.31 -13.02
CA PRO A 49 8.59 2.27 -13.89
C PRO A 49 8.28 2.81 -15.28
N GLY A 50 8.21 1.93 -16.27
CA GLY A 50 7.64 2.28 -17.58
C GLY A 50 6.19 2.75 -17.42
N ALA A 51 5.86 3.94 -17.96
CA ALA A 51 4.57 4.58 -17.69
C ALA A 51 3.34 3.85 -18.26
N GLU A 52 3.52 2.95 -19.24
CA GLU A 52 2.42 2.23 -19.94
C GLU A 52 1.33 3.18 -20.50
N LEU A 53 1.75 4.32 -21.03
CA LEU A 53 0.87 5.42 -21.47
C LEU A 53 -0.26 4.95 -22.36
N THR A 54 0.04 4.07 -23.35
CA THR A 54 -0.97 3.54 -24.28
C THR A 54 -2.12 2.90 -23.52
N ARG A 55 -1.84 2.09 -22.52
CA ARG A 55 -2.89 1.45 -21.73
C ARG A 55 -3.67 2.46 -20.88
N ILE A 56 -2.97 3.42 -20.29
CA ILE A 56 -3.58 4.46 -19.45
C ILE A 56 -4.58 5.27 -20.25
N PHE A 57 -4.20 5.81 -21.42
CA PHE A 57 -5.11 6.66 -22.18
C PHE A 57 -6.21 5.89 -22.93
N PHE A 58 -5.92 4.69 -23.50
CA PHE A 58 -6.95 3.89 -24.16
C PHE A 58 -8.04 3.34 -23.23
N GLN A 59 -7.73 3.24 -21.95
CA GLN A 59 -8.67 2.72 -20.94
C GLN A 59 -9.18 3.80 -19.97
N ASP A 60 -8.90 5.07 -20.24
CA ASP A 60 -9.31 6.20 -19.38
C ASP A 60 -8.91 6.01 -17.90
N ILE A 61 -7.75 5.38 -17.64
CA ILE A 61 -7.29 5.11 -16.28
C ILE A 61 -6.85 6.42 -15.64
N ARG A 62 -7.38 6.72 -14.46
CA ARG A 62 -6.92 7.83 -13.63
C ARG A 62 -5.74 7.38 -12.76
N VAL A 63 -4.64 8.15 -12.82
CA VAL A 63 -3.49 7.98 -11.93
C VAL A 63 -3.45 9.16 -10.98
N GLN A 64 -3.60 8.90 -9.69
CA GLN A 64 -3.68 9.92 -8.64
C GLN A 64 -2.57 9.74 -7.62
N GLY A 65 -1.67 10.71 -7.53
CA GLY A 65 -0.68 10.78 -6.46
C GLY A 65 -1.30 11.27 -5.15
N ASN A 66 -0.87 10.68 -4.06
CA ASN A 66 -1.28 11.03 -2.70
C ASN A 66 -0.04 11.09 -1.81
N THR A 67 0.08 12.15 -1.03
CA THR A 67 1.17 12.29 -0.07
C THR A 67 0.62 12.80 1.24
N MET A 68 1.06 12.17 2.32
CA MET A 68 0.79 12.61 3.69
C MET A 68 -0.67 13.05 3.93
N GLY A 69 -0.90 13.74 5.01
CA GLY A 69 -2.17 14.36 5.37
C GLY A 69 -1.94 15.52 6.34
N SER A 70 -2.92 16.39 6.50
CA SER A 70 -2.91 17.42 7.52
C SER A 70 -3.10 16.82 8.93
N ARG A 71 -2.83 17.61 9.97
CA ARG A 71 -3.17 17.21 11.35
C ARG A 71 -4.66 16.90 11.51
N GLU A 72 -5.51 17.63 10.78
CA GLU A 72 -6.97 17.42 10.80
C GLU A 72 -7.35 16.11 10.12
N ASP A 73 -6.67 15.75 9.02
CA ASP A 73 -6.86 14.44 8.37
C ASP A 73 -6.48 13.31 9.32
N PHE A 74 -5.35 13.44 10.01
CA PHE A 74 -4.92 12.47 11.01
C PHE A 74 -5.91 12.35 12.17
N ALA A 75 -6.39 13.47 12.71
CA ALA A 75 -7.40 13.46 13.77
C ALA A 75 -8.73 12.81 13.31
N ARG A 76 -9.14 13.06 12.06
CA ARG A 76 -10.32 12.39 11.47
C ARG A 76 -10.09 10.90 11.27
N LEU A 77 -8.89 10.50 10.85
CA LEU A 77 -8.52 9.10 10.71
C LEU A 77 -8.62 8.35 12.05
N LEU A 78 -8.07 8.93 13.13
CA LEU A 78 -8.14 8.33 14.46
C LEU A 78 -9.59 8.12 14.93
N LYS A 79 -10.44 9.14 14.76
CA LYS A 79 -11.88 9.03 15.08
C LYS A 79 -12.58 7.97 14.22
N PHE A 80 -12.22 7.88 12.95
CA PHE A 80 -12.79 6.84 12.07
C PHE A 80 -12.38 5.45 12.51
N VAL A 81 -11.09 5.23 12.82
CA VAL A 81 -10.56 3.96 13.30
C VAL A 81 -11.27 3.52 14.58
N GLU A 82 -11.43 4.44 15.54
CA GLU A 82 -12.12 4.20 16.80
C GLU A 82 -13.60 3.87 16.57
N HIS A 83 -14.31 4.69 15.77
CA HIS A 83 -15.74 4.50 15.52
C HIS A 83 -16.07 3.22 14.73
N ALA A 84 -15.19 2.85 13.81
CA ALA A 84 -15.34 1.65 12.97
C ALA A 84 -14.74 0.38 13.62
N ASP A 85 -14.26 0.47 14.86
CA ASP A 85 -13.60 -0.62 15.60
C ASP A 85 -12.50 -1.32 14.78
N LEU A 86 -11.68 -0.52 14.10
CA LEU A 86 -10.60 -1.03 13.27
C LEU A 86 -9.35 -1.27 14.10
N HIS A 87 -8.86 -2.48 14.06
CA HIS A 87 -7.62 -2.88 14.73
C HIS A 87 -6.53 -3.20 13.71
N PRO A 88 -5.37 -2.51 13.75
CA PRO A 88 -4.25 -2.89 12.91
C PRO A 88 -3.75 -4.27 13.30
N VAL A 89 -3.31 -5.03 12.31
CA VAL A 89 -2.66 -6.32 12.57
C VAL A 89 -1.32 -6.05 13.24
N ILE A 90 -1.13 -6.53 14.47
CA ILE A 90 0.12 -6.47 15.20
C ILE A 90 0.82 -7.83 15.05
N ASP A 91 2.00 -7.79 14.43
CA ASP A 91 2.84 -8.97 14.27
C ASP A 91 3.56 -9.34 15.56
N SER A 92 4.20 -8.35 16.19
CA SER A 92 4.97 -8.52 17.41
C SER A 92 5.15 -7.21 18.16
N ALA A 93 5.46 -7.31 19.45
CA ALA A 93 5.74 -6.18 20.31
C ALA A 93 7.06 -6.41 21.06
N TYR A 94 7.90 -5.38 21.13
CA TYR A 94 9.22 -5.41 21.77
C TYR A 94 9.35 -4.24 22.74
N ALA A 95 10.17 -4.39 23.77
CA ALA A 95 10.65 -3.25 24.54
C ALA A 95 11.57 -2.38 23.67
N ILE A 96 11.67 -1.08 23.96
CA ILE A 96 12.54 -0.17 23.19
C ILE A 96 14.00 -0.63 23.20
N ASP A 97 14.45 -1.25 24.28
CA ASP A 97 15.82 -1.78 24.40
C ASP A 97 16.08 -2.91 23.40
N ASP A 98 15.04 -3.62 22.96
CA ASP A 98 15.08 -4.69 21.96
C ASP A 98 14.79 -4.21 20.54
N ALA A 99 14.78 -2.89 20.28
CA ALA A 99 14.47 -2.31 18.97
C ALA A 99 15.33 -2.91 17.84
N ARG A 100 16.58 -3.28 18.13
CA ARG A 100 17.47 -3.92 17.16
C ARG A 100 16.89 -5.24 16.62
N LEU A 101 16.27 -6.06 17.47
CA LEU A 101 15.61 -7.31 17.07
C LEU A 101 14.39 -7.02 16.20
N ALA A 102 13.60 -6.02 16.57
CA ALA A 102 12.45 -5.55 15.80
C ALA A 102 12.86 -5.13 14.38
N PHE A 103 13.90 -4.31 14.24
CA PHE A 103 14.43 -3.88 12.94
C PHE A 103 15.01 -5.03 12.13
N SER A 104 15.71 -5.97 12.77
CA SER A 104 16.24 -7.16 12.08
C SER A 104 15.10 -7.97 11.45
N LYS A 105 13.98 -8.13 12.13
CA LYS A 105 12.81 -8.82 11.62
C LYS A 105 12.22 -8.12 10.38
N ILE A 106 12.17 -6.78 10.38
CA ILE A 106 11.73 -5.98 9.21
C ILE A 106 12.68 -6.21 8.02
N VAL A 107 13.99 -6.14 8.26
CA VAL A 107 15.00 -6.32 7.20
C VAL A 107 14.92 -7.71 6.57
N ASN A 108 14.64 -8.72 7.37
CA ASN A 108 14.50 -10.11 6.89
C ASN A 108 13.17 -10.37 6.16
N GLY A 109 12.22 -9.44 6.22
CA GLY A 109 10.90 -9.60 5.60
C GLY A 109 9.95 -10.54 6.36
N ASP A 110 10.27 -10.91 7.59
CA ASP A 110 9.50 -11.85 8.42
C ASP A 110 8.39 -11.14 9.23
N VAL A 111 7.71 -10.16 8.61
CA VAL A 111 6.69 -9.34 9.28
C VAL A 111 5.37 -9.41 8.54
N PHE A 112 4.31 -9.74 9.26
CA PHE A 112 2.94 -9.63 8.78
C PHE A 112 2.14 -8.66 9.66
N GLY A 113 2.03 -7.41 9.25
CA GLY A 113 1.38 -6.34 10.02
C GLY A 113 2.37 -5.31 10.54
N LYS A 114 2.20 -4.87 11.78
CA LYS A 114 3.01 -3.84 12.43
C LYS A 114 3.81 -4.40 13.59
N ILE A 115 5.04 -3.94 13.72
CA ILE A 115 5.84 -4.16 14.94
C ILE A 115 5.65 -2.98 15.86
N MET A 116 5.36 -3.27 17.13
CA MET A 116 5.20 -2.26 18.18
C MET A 116 6.45 -2.19 19.04
N LEU A 117 6.84 -0.99 19.39
CA LEU A 117 7.87 -0.74 20.41
C LEU A 117 7.22 -0.07 21.62
N HIS A 118 7.44 -0.61 22.81
CA HIS A 118 6.99 -0.04 24.07
C HIS A 118 8.12 0.78 24.70
N ILE A 119 7.81 2.00 25.10
CA ILE A 119 8.70 2.95 25.79
C ILE A 119 8.44 2.86 27.28
#